data_4975353dc85d8a53b68c3f9150b30a38
#
_entry.id   4975353dc85d8a53b68c3f9150b30a38
#
_cell.length_a   1.000
_cell.length_b   1.000
_cell.length_c   1.000
_cell.angle_alpha   90.00
_cell.angle_beta   90.00
_cell.angle_gamma   90.00
#
_symmetry.space_group_name_H-M   'P 1'
#
loop_
_entity.id
_entity.type
_entity.pdbx_description
1 polymer ?
#
loop_
_entity_poly.entity_id
_entity_poly.type
_entity_poly.pdbx_seq_one_letter_code
_entity_poly.pdbx_strand_id
1 'polypeptide(L)'
;ITKAARADYRHKKQSGGAGQFGEVHLIIQPYVEGENIPEVYKFGGQEFKITVRDRQEIPLAWGGKLVFINSVVGGAIDTRFMPAILKGIMERMERGPLTGSYARDVVVIVYDGKMHPVDSNEVSFMLAGRNAFSAAFREAAPKILEPIYDVEVSVPADYIGDVMSDLQGRRAVIMGMNSKKGYEQLLAKVPLKELMNYSTALSSLSGGRASFMMKFASYELVPTELQEKLLKSYAEEQEAED
;
A
#
# COMPACT_ATOMS: atom_id res chain seq x y z
N ILE A 1 2.12 -5.15 1.40
CA ILE A 1 2.32 -6.47 2.02
C ILE A 1 3.48 -7.20 1.36
N THR A 2 4.14 -8.10 2.07
CA THR A 2 5.35 -8.79 1.58
C THR A 2 5.24 -10.31 1.55
N LYS A 3 4.18 -10.87 2.11
CA LYS A 3 3.89 -12.31 2.07
C LYS A 3 2.39 -12.57 1.99
N ALA A 4 2.02 -13.80 1.64
CA ALA A 4 0.63 -14.22 1.69
C ALA A 4 0.15 -14.40 3.14
N ALA A 5 -1.11 -14.09 3.36
CA ALA A 5 -1.80 -14.31 4.63
C ALA A 5 -3.25 -14.65 4.42
N ARG A 6 -3.86 -15.27 5.42
CA ARG A 6 -5.25 -15.70 5.42
C ARG A 6 -5.97 -15.12 6.63
N ALA A 7 -7.23 -14.74 6.46
CA ALA A 7 -8.10 -14.39 7.58
C ALA A 7 -9.56 -14.73 7.28
N ASP A 8 -10.30 -14.99 8.33
CA ASP A 8 -11.74 -15.19 8.34
C ASP A 8 -12.37 -14.11 9.21
N TYR A 9 -13.52 -13.61 8.81
CA TYR A 9 -14.26 -12.69 9.65
C TYR A 9 -15.78 -12.93 9.52
N ARG A 10 -16.44 -12.98 10.65
CA ARG A 10 -17.89 -13.08 10.75
C ARG A 10 -18.45 -11.78 11.32
N HIS A 11 -19.22 -11.07 10.50
CA HIS A 11 -20.06 -9.99 10.97
C HIS A 11 -21.42 -10.53 11.37
N LYS A 12 -21.79 -10.34 12.63
CA LYS A 12 -23.08 -10.74 13.16
C LYS A 12 -23.62 -9.66 14.10
N LYS A 13 -24.85 -9.22 13.85
CA LYS A 13 -25.58 -8.29 14.70
C LYS A 13 -27.04 -8.76 14.85
N GLN A 14 -27.53 -8.88 16.09
CA GLN A 14 -28.84 -9.39 16.36
C GLN A 14 -29.70 -8.46 17.25
N SER A 15 -29.27 -7.22 17.51
CA SER A 15 -29.96 -6.29 18.41
C SER A 15 -30.76 -5.23 17.67
N GLY A 16 -32.03 -5.06 18.02
CA GLY A 16 -32.82 -3.86 17.72
C GLY A 16 -33.30 -3.68 16.28
N GLY A 17 -33.66 -4.77 15.57
CA GLY A 17 -34.20 -4.69 14.21
C GLY A 17 -33.87 -5.91 13.36
N ALA A 18 -33.80 -5.73 12.04
CA ALA A 18 -33.35 -6.77 11.11
C ALA A 18 -31.93 -7.22 11.46
N GLY A 19 -31.70 -8.53 11.58
CA GLY A 19 -30.42 -9.13 11.86
C GLY A 19 -29.43 -8.83 10.71
N GLN A 20 -28.12 -8.91 11.03
CA GLN A 20 -27.04 -8.81 10.06
C GLN A 20 -26.13 -10.03 10.20
N PHE A 21 -25.82 -10.67 9.09
CA PHE A 21 -24.92 -11.80 9.06
C PHE A 21 -24.13 -11.86 7.74
N GLY A 22 -22.83 -12.00 7.83
CA GLY A 22 -21.96 -12.31 6.71
C GLY A 22 -20.63 -12.83 7.21
N GLU A 23 -20.13 -13.90 6.63
CA GLU A 23 -18.82 -14.46 6.94
C GLU A 23 -18.01 -14.60 5.67
N VAL A 24 -16.78 -14.08 5.69
CA VAL A 24 -15.85 -14.08 4.55
C VAL A 24 -14.55 -14.71 4.99
N HIS A 25 -14.09 -15.67 4.20
CA HIS A 25 -12.76 -16.27 4.30
C HIS A 25 -11.94 -15.86 3.09
N LEU A 26 -10.83 -15.22 3.31
CA LEU A 26 -9.98 -14.72 2.23
C LEU A 26 -8.50 -14.98 2.45
N ILE A 27 -7.79 -15.02 1.34
CA ILE A 27 -6.34 -15.03 1.25
C ILE A 27 -5.91 -13.77 0.53
N ILE A 28 -4.86 -13.13 1.00
CA ILE A 28 -4.21 -12.03 0.31
C ILE A 28 -2.75 -12.37 0.01
N GLN A 29 -2.23 -11.82 -1.05
CA GLN A 29 -0.81 -11.88 -1.40
C GLN A 29 -0.37 -10.60 -2.11
N PRO A 30 0.94 -10.30 -2.17
CA PRO A 30 1.45 -9.22 -3.00
C PRO A 30 1.05 -9.44 -4.46
N TYR A 31 0.62 -8.36 -5.13
CA TYR A 31 0.48 -8.37 -6.58
C TYR A 31 1.83 -8.07 -7.22
N VAL A 32 2.27 -8.93 -8.11
CA VAL A 32 3.44 -8.73 -8.96
C VAL A 32 3.01 -8.99 -10.40
N GLU A 33 3.31 -8.04 -11.27
CA GLU A 33 2.93 -8.14 -12.68
C GLU A 33 3.59 -9.36 -13.34
N GLY A 34 2.78 -10.17 -14.03
CA GLY A 34 3.23 -11.39 -14.69
C GLY A 34 3.37 -12.63 -13.79
N GLU A 35 3.20 -12.51 -12.48
CA GLU A 35 3.16 -13.67 -11.60
C GLU A 35 1.81 -14.38 -11.65
N ASN A 36 1.87 -15.71 -11.69
CA ASN A 36 0.69 -16.55 -11.60
C ASN A 36 0.27 -16.72 -10.14
N ILE A 37 -1.04 -16.78 -9.92
CA ILE A 37 -1.62 -17.09 -8.62
C ILE A 37 -1.48 -18.60 -8.38
N PRO A 38 -0.97 -19.03 -7.20
CA PRO A 38 -0.91 -20.43 -6.85
C PRO A 38 -2.28 -21.09 -6.85
N GLU A 39 -2.35 -22.33 -7.31
CA GLU A 39 -3.58 -23.13 -7.21
C GLU A 39 -3.83 -23.67 -5.79
N VAL A 40 -2.78 -23.72 -4.97
CA VAL A 40 -2.84 -24.22 -3.60
C VAL A 40 -2.00 -23.30 -2.69
N TYR A 41 -2.60 -22.87 -1.59
CA TYR A 41 -1.91 -22.20 -0.50
C TYR A 41 -1.80 -23.10 0.72
N LYS A 42 -0.73 -22.93 1.50
CA LYS A 42 -0.51 -23.66 2.73
C LYS A 42 -0.36 -22.70 3.91
N PHE A 43 -1.24 -22.83 4.88
CA PHE A 43 -1.19 -22.05 6.12
C PHE A 43 -1.38 -22.99 7.32
N GLY A 44 -0.48 -22.96 8.30
CA GLY A 44 -0.58 -23.76 9.51
C GLY A 44 -0.71 -25.28 9.26
N GLY A 45 -0.08 -25.79 8.21
CA GLY A 45 -0.17 -27.21 7.82
C GLY A 45 -1.44 -27.61 7.07
N GLN A 46 -2.36 -26.68 6.85
CA GLN A 46 -3.59 -26.89 6.07
C GLN A 46 -3.42 -26.37 4.65
N GLU A 47 -3.94 -27.11 3.68
CA GLU A 47 -3.97 -26.73 2.27
C GLU A 47 -5.30 -26.08 1.88
N PHE A 48 -5.22 -25.02 1.08
CA PHE A 48 -6.36 -24.28 0.54
C PHE A 48 -6.27 -24.28 -0.97
N LYS A 49 -7.16 -25.02 -1.62
CA LYS A 49 -7.23 -25.09 -3.08
C LYS A 49 -8.03 -23.92 -3.63
N ILE A 50 -7.46 -23.24 -4.62
CA ILE A 50 -8.07 -22.09 -5.28
C ILE A 50 -8.56 -22.50 -6.66
N THR A 51 -9.83 -22.25 -6.93
CA THR A 51 -10.46 -22.40 -8.23
C THR A 51 -11.01 -21.05 -8.65
N VAL A 52 -10.33 -20.37 -9.56
CA VAL A 52 -10.73 -19.05 -10.04
C VAL A 52 -12.04 -19.15 -10.81
N ARG A 53 -13.08 -18.50 -10.32
CA ARG A 53 -14.40 -18.38 -10.97
C ARG A 53 -14.57 -17.05 -11.66
N ASP A 54 -14.07 -16.00 -11.03
CA ASP A 54 -14.04 -14.65 -11.58
C ASP A 54 -12.78 -13.93 -11.10
N ARG A 55 -12.24 -13.08 -11.96
CA ARG A 55 -11.04 -12.28 -11.69
C ARG A 55 -11.24 -10.87 -12.22
N GLN A 56 -11.05 -9.88 -11.35
CA GLN A 56 -11.10 -8.49 -11.70
C GLN A 56 -9.74 -7.84 -11.38
N GLU A 57 -9.19 -7.12 -12.35
CA GLU A 57 -8.03 -6.28 -12.16
C GLU A 57 -8.47 -4.82 -12.08
N ILE A 58 -8.24 -4.19 -10.95
CA ILE A 58 -8.74 -2.84 -10.65
C ILE A 58 -7.55 -1.90 -10.51
N PRO A 59 -7.33 -0.98 -11.47
CA PRO A 59 -6.38 0.10 -11.29
C PRO A 59 -6.86 1.00 -10.13
N LEU A 60 -5.97 1.26 -9.17
CA LEU A 60 -6.31 2.10 -8.03
C LEU A 60 -6.07 3.58 -8.36
N ALA A 61 -6.94 4.46 -7.88
CA ALA A 61 -6.82 5.90 -8.11
C ALA A 61 -5.50 6.49 -7.56
N TRP A 62 -4.94 5.89 -6.53
CA TRP A 62 -3.67 6.26 -5.89
C TRP A 62 -2.46 5.49 -6.42
N GLY A 63 -2.61 4.77 -7.52
CA GLY A 63 -1.56 3.98 -8.15
C GLY A 63 -1.54 2.53 -7.68
N GLY A 64 -0.97 1.67 -8.53
CA GLY A 64 -0.98 0.23 -8.32
C GLY A 64 -2.31 -0.42 -8.64
N LYS A 65 -2.45 -1.68 -8.29
CA LYS A 65 -3.62 -2.51 -8.61
C LYS A 65 -4.15 -3.25 -7.39
N LEU A 66 -5.45 -3.55 -7.43
CA LEU A 66 -6.11 -4.60 -6.68
C LEU A 66 -6.56 -5.67 -7.67
N VAL A 67 -6.16 -6.91 -7.44
CA VAL A 67 -6.70 -8.07 -8.14
C VAL A 67 -7.67 -8.77 -7.20
N PHE A 68 -8.94 -8.78 -7.55
CA PHE A 68 -10.01 -9.40 -6.76
C PHE A 68 -10.49 -10.69 -7.44
N ILE A 69 -10.41 -11.78 -6.69
CA ILE A 69 -10.73 -13.12 -7.20
C ILE A 69 -11.85 -13.74 -6.38
N ASN A 70 -12.89 -14.19 -7.09
CA ASN A 70 -13.90 -15.07 -6.54
C ASN A 70 -13.48 -16.53 -6.77
N SER A 71 -13.23 -17.26 -5.70
CA SER A 71 -12.93 -18.69 -5.68
C SER A 71 -13.91 -19.47 -4.80
N VAL A 72 -15.07 -18.89 -4.50
CA VAL A 72 -16.09 -19.52 -3.68
C VAL A 72 -16.73 -20.68 -4.42
N VAL A 73 -16.81 -21.84 -3.77
CA VAL A 73 -17.43 -23.06 -4.30
C VAL A 73 -18.66 -23.44 -3.46
N GLY A 74 -19.53 -24.25 -4.05
CA GLY A 74 -20.68 -24.81 -3.35
C GLY A 74 -21.74 -23.78 -2.90
N GLY A 75 -21.71 -22.55 -3.43
CA GLY A 75 -22.71 -21.52 -3.08
C GLY A 75 -22.59 -21.00 -1.65
N ALA A 76 -21.43 -21.13 -1.00
CA ALA A 76 -21.20 -20.67 0.37
C ALA A 76 -21.48 -19.16 0.55
N ILE A 77 -21.18 -18.36 -0.47
CA ILE A 77 -21.58 -16.95 -0.57
C ILE A 77 -22.27 -16.77 -1.92
N ASP A 78 -23.45 -16.16 -1.91
CA ASP A 78 -24.14 -15.80 -3.15
C ASP A 78 -23.31 -14.75 -3.91
N THR A 79 -23.16 -14.95 -5.22
CA THR A 79 -22.36 -14.09 -6.09
C THR A 79 -22.80 -12.62 -6.05
N ARG A 80 -24.08 -12.35 -5.75
CA ARG A 80 -24.61 -10.99 -5.60
C ARG A 80 -23.92 -10.18 -4.49
N PHE A 81 -23.30 -10.85 -3.50
CA PHE A 81 -22.59 -10.18 -2.40
C PHE A 81 -21.13 -9.87 -2.71
N MET A 82 -20.57 -10.39 -3.79
CA MET A 82 -19.17 -10.13 -4.17
C MET A 82 -18.86 -8.63 -4.38
N PRO A 83 -19.72 -7.84 -5.01
CA PRO A 83 -19.50 -6.39 -5.12
C PRO A 83 -19.46 -5.69 -3.76
N ALA A 84 -20.25 -6.11 -2.79
CA ALA A 84 -20.23 -5.55 -1.44
C ALA A 84 -18.94 -5.89 -0.68
N ILE A 85 -18.45 -7.11 -0.81
CA ILE A 85 -17.16 -7.55 -0.25
C ILE A 85 -16.02 -6.71 -0.85
N LEU A 86 -16.00 -6.57 -2.17
CA LEU A 86 -15.02 -5.76 -2.88
C LEU A 86 -15.04 -4.29 -2.42
N LYS A 87 -16.23 -3.71 -2.26
CA LYS A 87 -16.39 -2.34 -1.77
C LYS A 87 -15.78 -2.16 -0.39
N GLY A 88 -16.04 -3.06 0.54
CA GLY A 88 -15.47 -3.04 1.89
C GLY A 88 -13.94 -3.13 1.89
N ILE A 89 -13.38 -3.98 1.03
CA ILE A 89 -11.93 -4.11 0.84
C ILE A 89 -11.33 -2.82 0.29
N MET A 90 -11.94 -2.23 -0.74
CA MET A 90 -11.45 -0.98 -1.34
C MET A 90 -11.50 0.19 -0.38
N GLU A 91 -12.55 0.32 0.42
CA GLU A 91 -12.65 1.33 1.48
C GLU A 91 -11.52 1.18 2.51
N ARG A 92 -11.17 -0.08 2.84
CA ARG A 92 -10.08 -0.34 3.77
C ARG A 92 -8.69 -0.16 3.17
N MET A 93 -8.55 -0.31 1.86
CA MET A 93 -7.32 0.00 1.14
C MET A 93 -7.10 1.52 1.02
N GLU A 94 -8.15 2.29 0.88
CA GLU A 94 -8.08 3.76 0.86
C GLU A 94 -7.59 4.34 2.20
N ARG A 95 -7.98 3.70 3.30
CA ARG A 95 -7.47 3.95 4.65
C ARG A 95 -6.80 2.68 5.18
N GLY A 96 -5.57 2.45 4.72
CA GLY A 96 -4.85 1.20 4.96
C GLY A 96 -4.74 0.82 6.44
N PRO A 97 -4.76 -0.49 6.74
CA PRO A 97 -4.80 -0.97 8.13
C PRO A 97 -3.54 -0.68 8.95
N LEU A 98 -2.43 -0.34 8.30
CA LEU A 98 -1.15 -0.14 8.99
C LEU A 98 -1.00 1.27 9.56
N THR A 99 -1.18 2.29 8.73
CA THR A 99 -0.93 3.70 9.08
C THR A 99 -2.01 4.65 8.58
N GLY A 100 -3.16 4.14 8.15
CA GLY A 100 -4.18 4.95 7.49
C GLY A 100 -3.81 5.41 6.07
N SER A 101 -2.59 5.15 5.62
CA SER A 101 -2.14 5.45 4.26
C SER A 101 -2.70 4.44 3.25
N TYR A 102 -2.77 4.81 1.97
CA TYR A 102 -3.24 3.94 0.91
C TYR A 102 -2.49 2.60 0.85
N ALA A 103 -3.24 1.49 0.75
CA ALA A 103 -2.67 0.18 0.42
C ALA A 103 -2.74 -0.06 -1.09
N ARG A 104 -1.76 -0.75 -1.68
CA ARG A 104 -1.71 -1.01 -3.12
C ARG A 104 -1.04 -2.35 -3.43
N ASP A 105 -1.22 -2.80 -4.66
CA ASP A 105 -0.58 -4.00 -5.21
C ASP A 105 -0.86 -5.26 -4.38
N VAL A 106 -2.14 -5.57 -4.25
CA VAL A 106 -2.64 -6.68 -3.48
C VAL A 106 -3.53 -7.57 -4.35
N VAL A 107 -3.35 -8.88 -4.24
CA VAL A 107 -4.31 -9.88 -4.72
C VAL A 107 -5.16 -10.31 -3.53
N VAL A 108 -6.48 -10.26 -3.68
CA VAL A 108 -7.44 -10.75 -2.68
C VAL A 108 -8.24 -11.89 -3.28
N ILE A 109 -8.24 -13.03 -2.61
CA ILE A 109 -8.95 -14.24 -3.02
C ILE A 109 -9.99 -14.56 -1.96
N VAL A 110 -11.26 -14.39 -2.29
CA VAL A 110 -12.37 -14.88 -1.46
C VAL A 110 -12.64 -16.32 -1.85
N TYR A 111 -12.39 -17.26 -0.93
CA TYR A 111 -12.45 -18.68 -1.25
C TYR A 111 -13.57 -19.44 -0.51
N ASP A 112 -14.10 -18.88 0.57
CA ASP A 112 -15.17 -19.49 1.35
C ASP A 112 -15.90 -18.44 2.18
N GLY A 113 -16.95 -18.85 2.87
CA GLY A 113 -17.71 -18.03 3.80
C GLY A 113 -19.00 -18.69 4.23
N LYS A 114 -19.89 -17.91 4.82
CA LYS A 114 -21.23 -18.36 5.23
C LYS A 114 -22.27 -17.27 5.05
N MET A 115 -23.46 -17.69 4.66
CA MET A 115 -24.66 -16.86 4.61
C MET A 115 -25.69 -17.35 5.63
N HIS A 116 -26.57 -16.43 6.01
CA HIS A 116 -27.81 -16.75 6.76
C HIS A 116 -29.01 -16.45 5.85
N PRO A 117 -30.02 -17.35 5.76
CA PRO A 117 -31.10 -17.20 4.81
C PRO A 117 -31.91 -15.89 4.94
N VAL A 118 -31.98 -15.32 6.15
CA VAL A 118 -32.76 -14.12 6.45
C VAL A 118 -31.89 -12.89 6.69
N ASP A 119 -30.78 -13.04 7.41
CA ASP A 119 -30.00 -11.93 7.96
C ASP A 119 -28.83 -11.49 7.07
N SER A 120 -28.53 -12.19 5.97
CA SER A 120 -27.47 -11.82 5.06
C SER A 120 -27.90 -10.69 4.12
N ASN A 121 -27.12 -9.64 4.09
CA ASN A 121 -27.30 -8.47 3.25
C ASN A 121 -25.97 -7.88 2.81
N GLU A 122 -26.00 -6.89 1.93
CA GLU A 122 -24.78 -6.24 1.38
C GLU A 122 -23.93 -5.59 2.46
N VAL A 123 -24.54 -4.91 3.43
CA VAL A 123 -23.81 -4.25 4.53
C VAL A 123 -23.04 -5.27 5.37
N SER A 124 -23.64 -6.42 5.65
CA SER A 124 -22.99 -7.49 6.41
C SER A 124 -21.75 -8.03 5.71
N PHE A 125 -21.84 -8.25 4.40
CA PHE A 125 -20.69 -8.71 3.60
C PHE A 125 -19.66 -7.64 3.33
N MET A 126 -20.06 -6.39 3.19
CA MET A 126 -19.13 -5.27 3.11
C MET A 126 -18.27 -5.19 4.39
N LEU A 127 -18.88 -5.25 5.57
CA LEU A 127 -18.16 -5.21 6.84
C LEU A 127 -17.32 -6.47 7.07
N ALA A 128 -17.83 -7.64 6.72
CA ALA A 128 -17.08 -8.89 6.83
C ALA A 128 -15.82 -8.88 5.92
N GLY A 129 -15.96 -8.46 4.69
CA GLY A 129 -14.84 -8.32 3.74
C GLY A 129 -13.80 -7.30 4.21
N ARG A 130 -14.25 -6.13 4.65
CA ARG A 130 -13.40 -5.08 5.21
C ARG A 130 -12.57 -5.57 6.39
N ASN A 131 -13.19 -6.24 7.34
CA ASN A 131 -12.51 -6.69 8.56
C ASN A 131 -11.65 -7.93 8.34
N ALA A 132 -12.05 -8.85 7.47
CA ALA A 132 -11.21 -9.97 7.05
C ALA A 132 -9.94 -9.48 6.34
N PHE A 133 -10.08 -8.51 5.44
CA PHE A 133 -8.94 -7.88 4.78
C PHE A 133 -8.00 -7.21 5.78
N SER A 134 -8.52 -6.45 6.75
CA SER A 134 -7.71 -5.81 7.78
C SER A 134 -6.89 -6.81 8.59
N ALA A 135 -7.51 -7.92 8.99
CA ALA A 135 -6.84 -8.98 9.74
C ALA A 135 -5.73 -9.66 8.92
N ALA A 136 -6.03 -10.04 7.68
CA ALA A 136 -5.05 -10.65 6.78
C ALA A 136 -3.89 -9.69 6.45
N PHE A 137 -4.19 -8.41 6.25
CA PHE A 137 -3.18 -7.40 5.93
C PHE A 137 -2.12 -7.26 7.02
N ARG A 138 -2.54 -7.27 8.29
CA ARG A 138 -1.62 -7.21 9.43
C ARG A 138 -0.69 -8.42 9.50
N GLU A 139 -1.20 -9.60 9.14
CA GLU A 139 -0.43 -10.86 9.12
C GLU A 139 0.46 -11.00 7.87
N ALA A 140 0.24 -10.19 6.85
CA ALA A 140 0.96 -10.24 5.58
C ALA A 140 2.29 -9.46 5.58
N ALA A 141 2.85 -9.16 6.75
CA ALA A 141 4.08 -8.39 6.93
C ALA A 141 4.08 -7.10 6.09
N PRO A 142 3.17 -6.17 6.37
CA PRO A 142 3.05 -4.93 5.61
C PRO A 142 4.28 -4.05 5.80
N LYS A 143 4.64 -3.33 4.74
CA LYS A 143 5.73 -2.36 4.70
C LYS A 143 5.22 -1.01 4.21
N ILE A 144 5.82 0.06 4.72
CA ILE A 144 5.54 1.42 4.27
C ILE A 144 6.38 1.69 3.02
N LEU A 145 5.74 2.28 2.01
CA LEU A 145 6.39 2.81 0.82
C LEU A 145 6.50 4.33 0.93
N GLU A 146 7.54 4.88 0.37
CA GLU A 146 7.72 6.32 0.21
C GLU A 146 7.94 6.69 -1.25
N PRO A 147 7.44 7.86 -1.71
CA PRO A 147 7.69 8.33 -3.05
C PRO A 147 9.14 8.80 -3.19
N ILE A 148 9.79 8.33 -4.25
CA ILE A 148 11.15 8.72 -4.65
C ILE A 148 11.04 9.61 -5.90
N TYR A 149 11.79 10.68 -5.90
CA TYR A 149 11.86 11.63 -7.01
C TYR A 149 13.23 11.61 -7.68
N ASP A 150 13.22 11.67 -8.99
CA ASP A 150 14.41 12.03 -9.77
C ASP A 150 14.60 13.54 -9.64
N VAL A 151 15.75 13.94 -9.13
CA VAL A 151 16.12 15.35 -8.92
C VAL A 151 17.33 15.66 -9.80
N GLU A 152 17.22 16.68 -10.62
CA GLU A 152 18.30 17.21 -11.41
C GLU A 152 18.67 18.60 -10.88
N VAL A 153 19.91 18.73 -10.41
CA VAL A 153 20.45 19.99 -9.86
C VAL A 153 21.47 20.56 -10.82
N SER A 154 21.28 21.83 -11.20
CA SER A 154 22.27 22.60 -11.95
C SER A 154 22.93 23.61 -11.01
N VAL A 155 24.23 23.47 -10.79
CA VAL A 155 24.99 24.27 -9.83
C VAL A 155 26.35 24.66 -10.39
N PRO A 156 26.87 25.89 -10.13
CA PRO A 156 28.22 26.23 -10.46
C PRO A 156 29.26 25.28 -9.85
N ALA A 157 30.28 24.92 -10.57
CA ALA A 157 31.28 23.92 -10.16
C ALA A 157 31.86 24.18 -8.76
N ASP A 158 32.00 25.46 -8.37
CA ASP A 158 32.59 25.85 -7.09
C ASP A 158 31.72 25.39 -5.87
N TYR A 159 30.42 25.14 -6.05
CA TYR A 159 29.50 24.77 -4.99
C TYR A 159 29.10 23.28 -5.01
N ILE A 160 29.63 22.48 -5.93
CA ILE A 160 29.21 21.09 -6.11
C ILE A 160 29.45 20.24 -4.86
N GLY A 161 30.55 20.46 -4.15
CA GLY A 161 30.86 19.73 -2.91
C GLY A 161 29.84 19.95 -1.81
N ASP A 162 29.42 21.18 -1.58
CA ASP A 162 28.42 21.53 -0.57
C ASP A 162 27.05 21.00 -0.94
N VAL A 163 26.66 21.08 -2.21
CA VAL A 163 25.40 20.54 -2.73
C VAL A 163 25.34 19.01 -2.62
N MET A 164 26.44 18.32 -2.95
CA MET A 164 26.51 16.87 -2.80
C MET A 164 26.41 16.46 -1.32
N SER A 165 27.09 17.17 -0.44
CA SER A 165 27.03 16.91 1.00
C SER A 165 25.61 17.09 1.57
N ASP A 166 24.93 18.15 1.17
CA ASP A 166 23.51 18.38 1.57
C ASP A 166 22.59 17.27 1.04
N LEU A 167 22.72 16.89 -0.22
CA LEU A 167 21.93 15.78 -0.80
C LEU A 167 22.18 14.45 -0.10
N GLN A 168 23.41 14.14 0.27
CA GLN A 168 23.72 12.94 1.04
C GLN A 168 23.03 12.96 2.41
N GLY A 169 22.97 14.10 3.08
CA GLY A 169 22.21 14.28 4.31
C GLY A 169 20.69 14.10 4.14
N ARG A 170 20.19 14.21 2.90
CA ARG A 170 18.79 14.00 2.51
C ARG A 170 18.51 12.58 2.00
N ARG A 171 19.34 11.63 2.31
CA ARG A 171 19.23 10.23 1.84
C ARG A 171 19.23 10.11 0.31
N ALA A 172 19.83 11.05 -0.39
CA ALA A 172 19.92 11.01 -1.84
C ALA A 172 20.88 9.92 -2.30
N VAL A 173 20.53 9.28 -3.41
CA VAL A 173 21.40 8.39 -4.16
C VAL A 173 21.84 9.12 -5.42
N ILE A 174 23.13 9.44 -5.51
CA ILE A 174 23.70 10.13 -6.69
C ILE A 174 23.77 9.13 -7.85
N MET A 175 23.12 9.49 -8.96
CA MET A 175 23.02 8.63 -10.14
C MET A 175 24.02 9.00 -11.23
N GLY A 176 24.45 10.24 -11.26
CA GLY A 176 25.39 10.72 -12.25
C GLY A 176 25.67 12.22 -12.13
N MET A 177 26.70 12.67 -12.83
CA MET A 177 27.10 14.07 -12.91
C MET A 177 27.67 14.38 -14.30
N ASN A 178 27.25 15.51 -14.85
CA ASN A 178 27.76 16.02 -16.13
C ASN A 178 28.18 17.48 -15.98
N SER A 179 29.33 17.82 -16.56
CA SER A 179 29.81 19.20 -16.62
C SER A 179 29.38 19.88 -17.90
N LYS A 180 28.83 21.09 -17.80
CA LYS A 180 28.43 21.88 -18.96
C LYS A 180 28.64 23.37 -18.69
N LYS A 181 29.58 23.99 -19.44
CA LYS A 181 29.82 25.44 -19.43
C LYS A 181 30.02 26.05 -18.02
N GLY A 182 30.83 25.39 -17.18
CA GLY A 182 31.12 25.87 -15.81
C GLY A 182 30.04 25.53 -14.76
N TYR A 183 29.00 24.85 -15.17
CA TYR A 183 27.98 24.26 -14.28
C TYR A 183 28.11 22.76 -14.24
N GLU A 184 27.84 22.19 -13.07
CA GLU A 184 27.67 20.78 -12.89
C GLU A 184 26.18 20.45 -12.87
N GLN A 185 25.78 19.43 -13.62
CA GLN A 185 24.44 18.85 -13.59
C GLN A 185 24.50 17.55 -12.79
N LEU A 186 23.86 17.54 -11.65
CA LEU A 186 23.83 16.42 -10.74
C LEU A 186 22.48 15.72 -10.82
N LEU A 187 22.50 14.42 -11.09
CA LEU A 187 21.30 13.56 -11.10
C LEU A 187 21.26 12.74 -9.82
N ALA A 188 20.15 12.80 -9.09
CA ALA A 188 19.97 12.06 -7.85
C ALA A 188 18.55 11.52 -7.72
N LYS A 189 18.40 10.43 -6.96
CA LYS A 189 17.12 9.94 -6.47
C LYS A 189 16.98 10.33 -5.01
N VAL A 190 15.90 11.01 -4.68
CA VAL A 190 15.69 11.57 -3.33
C VAL A 190 14.26 11.29 -2.87
N PRO A 191 14.07 10.82 -1.63
CA PRO A 191 12.74 10.70 -1.05
C PRO A 191 12.05 12.06 -0.94
N LEU A 192 10.78 12.15 -1.31
CA LEU A 192 10.04 13.40 -1.29
C LEU A 192 10.07 14.10 0.07
N LYS A 193 9.97 13.33 1.15
CA LYS A 193 10.01 13.85 2.52
C LYS A 193 11.29 14.65 2.81
N GLU A 194 12.41 14.26 2.23
CA GLU A 194 13.70 14.89 2.43
C GLU A 194 13.90 16.16 1.55
N LEU A 195 12.97 16.40 0.62
CA LEU A 195 12.99 17.59 -0.25
C LEU A 195 12.23 18.79 0.33
N MET A 196 11.71 18.69 1.54
CA MET A 196 11.11 19.84 2.23
C MET A 196 12.15 20.96 2.40
N ASN A 197 11.76 22.16 1.99
CA ASN A 197 12.63 23.36 2.04
C ASN A 197 13.93 23.25 1.22
N TYR A 198 14.02 22.31 0.26
CA TYR A 198 15.22 22.12 -0.52
C TYR A 198 15.58 23.33 -1.38
N SER A 199 14.59 24.03 -1.95
CA SER A 199 14.85 25.25 -2.73
C SER A 199 15.56 26.33 -1.92
N THR A 200 15.16 26.52 -0.68
CA THR A 200 15.80 27.49 0.25
C THR A 200 17.21 27.05 0.61
N ALA A 201 17.41 25.76 0.93
CA ALA A 201 18.73 25.24 1.25
C ALA A 201 19.68 25.34 0.05
N LEU A 202 19.24 24.96 -1.14
CA LEU A 202 20.03 25.04 -2.38
C LEU A 202 20.40 26.49 -2.72
N SER A 203 19.47 27.42 -2.57
CA SER A 203 19.73 28.83 -2.79
C SER A 203 20.77 29.38 -1.81
N SER A 204 20.68 29.00 -0.55
CA SER A 204 21.67 29.39 0.48
C SER A 204 23.06 28.84 0.17
N LEU A 205 23.17 27.56 -0.22
CA LEU A 205 24.45 26.89 -0.53
C LEU A 205 25.13 27.44 -1.77
N SER A 206 24.39 27.97 -2.74
CA SER A 206 24.88 28.41 -4.03
C SER A 206 24.86 29.91 -4.26
N GLY A 207 24.52 30.69 -3.25
CA GLY A 207 24.30 32.14 -3.41
C GLY A 207 23.22 32.48 -4.42
N GLY A 208 22.17 31.65 -4.51
CA GLY A 208 21.06 31.81 -5.45
C GLY A 208 21.35 31.41 -6.90
N ARG A 209 22.49 30.83 -7.17
CA ARG A 209 22.94 30.50 -8.55
C ARG A 209 22.60 29.07 -8.99
N ALA A 210 22.16 28.21 -8.09
CA ALA A 210 21.73 26.86 -8.43
C ALA A 210 20.22 26.79 -8.67
N SER A 211 19.82 25.84 -9.50
CA SER A 211 18.42 25.49 -9.74
C SER A 211 18.25 23.98 -9.72
N PHE A 212 17.02 23.53 -9.51
CA PHE A 212 16.71 22.10 -9.60
C PHE A 212 15.34 21.86 -10.21
N MET A 213 15.21 20.68 -10.80
CA MET A 213 13.94 20.11 -11.24
C MET A 213 13.73 18.77 -10.55
N MET A 214 12.48 18.40 -10.30
CA MET A 214 12.14 17.12 -9.72
C MET A 214 10.97 16.47 -10.45
N LYS A 215 11.02 15.15 -10.59
CA LYS A 215 9.98 14.34 -11.20
C LYS A 215 9.77 13.07 -10.40
N PHE A 216 8.53 12.68 -10.19
CA PHE A 216 8.23 11.40 -9.56
C PHE A 216 8.88 10.24 -10.32
N ALA A 217 9.59 9.37 -9.63
CA ALA A 217 10.24 8.21 -10.20
C ALA A 217 9.52 6.91 -9.82
N SER A 218 9.40 6.62 -8.54
CA SER A 218 8.83 5.35 -8.05
C SER A 218 8.43 5.43 -6.58
N TYR A 219 7.74 4.40 -6.11
CA TYR A 219 7.59 4.11 -4.68
C TYR A 219 8.62 3.06 -4.27
N GLU A 220 9.33 3.28 -3.17
CA GLU A 220 10.31 2.34 -2.63
C GLU A 220 10.06 2.12 -1.13
N LEU A 221 10.58 1.01 -0.61
CA LEU A 221 10.45 0.67 0.80
C LEU A 221 11.15 1.71 1.67
N VAL A 222 10.44 2.15 2.69
CA VAL A 222 11.03 2.98 3.76
C VAL A 222 12.04 2.15 4.54
N PRO A 223 13.22 2.69 4.91
CA PRO A 223 14.16 2.02 5.80
C PRO A 223 13.51 1.58 7.11
N THR A 224 13.92 0.43 7.64
CA THR A 224 13.28 -0.19 8.82
C THR A 224 13.21 0.75 10.02
N GLU A 225 14.30 1.45 10.33
CA GLU A 225 14.35 2.40 11.45
C GLU A 225 13.37 3.57 11.29
N LEU A 226 13.19 4.06 10.05
CA LEU A 226 12.24 5.12 9.76
C LEU A 226 10.80 4.58 9.81
N GLN A 227 10.58 3.36 9.35
CA GLN A 227 9.27 2.71 9.44
C GLN A 227 8.82 2.57 10.90
N GLU A 228 9.69 2.14 11.79
CA GLU A 228 9.38 2.01 13.22
C GLU A 228 8.96 3.36 13.83
N LYS A 229 9.66 4.45 13.48
CA LYS A 229 9.30 5.80 13.91
C LYS A 229 7.93 6.24 13.39
N LEU A 230 7.63 5.97 12.12
CA LEU A 230 6.34 6.30 11.50
C LEU A 230 5.20 5.52 12.14
N LEU A 231 5.39 4.23 12.43
CA LEU A 231 4.39 3.41 13.11
C LEU A 231 4.12 3.92 14.53
N LYS A 232 5.15 4.31 15.25
CA LYS A 232 5.02 4.85 16.61
C LYS A 232 4.25 6.19 16.58
N SER A 233 4.63 7.11 15.70
CA SER A 233 3.92 8.39 15.56
C SER A 233 2.45 8.20 15.24
N TYR A 234 2.13 7.28 14.34
CA TYR A 234 0.75 6.99 13.99
C TYR A 234 -0.06 6.42 15.17
N ALA A 235 0.54 5.54 15.97
CA ALA A 235 -0.11 5.01 17.16
C ALA A 235 -0.38 6.11 18.19
N GLU A 236 0.58 7.02 18.42
CA GLU A 236 0.44 8.16 19.32
C GLU A 236 -0.65 9.15 18.85
N GLU A 237 -0.77 9.37 17.54
CA GLU A 237 -1.83 10.22 16.95
C GLU A 237 -3.22 9.59 17.18
N GLN A 238 -3.36 8.29 17.01
CA GLN A 238 -4.63 7.59 17.24
C GLN A 238 -5.07 7.62 18.72
N GLU A 239 -4.12 7.46 19.64
CA GLU A 239 -4.40 7.57 21.10
C GLU A 239 -4.80 8.99 21.52
N ALA A 240 -4.38 10.00 20.78
CA ALA A 240 -4.71 11.40 21.06
C ALA A 240 -6.09 11.84 20.50
N GLU A 241 -6.64 11.07 19.53
CA GLU A 241 -7.96 11.31 18.92
C GLU A 241 -9.10 10.57 19.64
N ASP A 242 -8.80 9.56 20.47
CA ASP A 242 -9.75 8.80 21.31
C ASP A 242 -9.92 9.48 22.71
#